data_873b4a09b47003f70edc2712178f746e
#
_entry.id   873b4a09b47003f70edc2712178f746e
#
_cell.length_a   1.000
_cell.length_b   1.000
_cell.length_c   1.000
_cell.angle_alpha   90.00
_cell.angle_beta   90.00
_cell.angle_gamma   90.00
#
_symmetry.space_group_name_H-M   'P 1'
#
loop_
_entity.id
_entity.type
_entity.pdbx_description
1 polymer ?
#
loop_
_entity_poly.entity_id
_entity_poly.type
_entity_poly.pdbx_seq_one_letter_code
_entity_poly.pdbx_strand_id
1 'polypeptide(L)'
;RNSINPDHTLSVGGDGSSSQIIPGTTLLPFSPTNDWNIKLPNSKELKIPAGSSAKYASELITSNLSQTGINATASTRIELWHEGSGGTVKFKLGSKSNEYAEIEAVVSATSLTSLAEKINQYIPKTGVTATVSSNNGRIILESNSGEDIKLYNFDFDNKSGKTISSRLTDRFSKPLGNSVLLGGTNGGTAGVSTF
;
A
#
# COMPACT_ATOMS: atom_id res chain seq x y z
N ARG A 1 -22.01 -23.26 -12.15
CA ARG A 1 -20.96 -23.74 -11.22
C ARG A 1 -19.75 -22.86 -11.41
N ASN A 2 -19.58 -21.84 -10.59
CA ASN A 2 -18.30 -21.15 -10.51
C ASN A 2 -17.43 -21.97 -9.55
N SER A 3 -16.59 -22.84 -10.10
CA SER A 3 -15.48 -23.42 -9.35
C SER A 3 -14.49 -22.29 -9.11
N ILE A 4 -14.16 -22.03 -7.85
CA ILE A 4 -13.02 -21.20 -7.49
C ILE A 4 -11.80 -21.99 -7.97
N ASN A 5 -11.18 -21.52 -9.05
CA ASN A 5 -9.93 -22.08 -9.53
C ASN A 5 -8.87 -21.76 -8.46
N PRO A 6 -8.10 -22.74 -7.95
CA PRO A 6 -7.05 -22.49 -6.95
C PRO A 6 -5.98 -21.48 -7.40
N ASP A 7 -5.90 -21.18 -8.69
CA ASP A 7 -4.99 -20.17 -9.24
C ASP A 7 -5.58 -18.75 -9.29
N HIS A 8 -6.84 -18.57 -8.86
CA HIS A 8 -7.40 -17.23 -8.75
C HIS A 8 -6.91 -16.55 -7.47
N THR A 9 -5.99 -15.65 -7.65
CA THR A 9 -5.64 -14.66 -6.66
C THR A 9 -6.81 -13.69 -6.53
N LEU A 10 -7.55 -13.77 -5.46
CA LEU A 10 -8.49 -12.71 -5.09
C LEU A 10 -7.64 -11.51 -4.68
N SER A 11 -7.43 -10.58 -5.58
CA SER A 11 -6.84 -9.29 -5.23
C SER A 11 -7.91 -8.48 -4.52
N VAL A 12 -7.96 -8.60 -3.20
CA VAL A 12 -8.70 -7.68 -2.35
C VAL A 12 -7.82 -6.44 -2.19
N GLY A 13 -7.79 -5.64 -3.23
CA GLY A 13 -7.22 -4.30 -3.20
C GLY A 13 -8.38 -3.32 -3.23
N GLY A 14 -8.20 -2.20 -2.60
CA GLY A 14 -9.11 -1.08 -2.82
C GLY A 14 -9.22 -0.76 -4.31
N ASP A 15 -10.12 0.11 -4.68
CA ASP A 15 -10.34 0.60 -6.04
C ASP A 15 -9.13 1.35 -6.63
N GLY A 16 -7.97 1.29 -5.97
CA GLY A 16 -6.73 1.95 -6.39
C GLY A 16 -6.77 3.46 -6.28
N SER A 17 -7.74 4.01 -5.60
CA SER A 17 -7.68 5.41 -5.19
C SER A 17 -7.00 5.51 -3.84
N SER A 18 -5.92 6.26 -3.70
CA SER A 18 -5.44 6.68 -2.40
C SER A 18 -6.31 7.82 -1.93
N SER A 19 -6.79 7.77 -0.72
CA SER A 19 -7.40 8.93 -0.13
C SER A 19 -6.30 9.81 0.47
N GLN A 20 -6.04 10.95 -0.13
CA GLN A 20 -5.29 12.01 0.55
C GLN A 20 -6.17 12.58 1.65
N ILE A 21 -5.60 12.68 2.86
CA ILE A 21 -6.33 13.25 3.96
C ILE A 21 -5.94 14.69 4.17
N ILE A 22 -7.00 15.43 4.39
CA ILE A 22 -6.93 16.77 4.97
C ILE A 22 -6.35 16.66 6.40
N PRO A 23 -5.42 17.54 6.78
CA PRO A 23 -4.84 17.53 8.12
C PRO A 23 -5.90 17.44 9.23
N GLY A 24 -5.67 16.56 10.18
CA GLY A 24 -6.55 16.38 11.33
C GLY A 24 -7.67 15.34 11.16
N THR A 25 -7.77 14.71 10.01
CA THR A 25 -8.75 13.63 9.80
C THR A 25 -8.08 12.26 10.02
N THR A 26 -8.68 11.43 10.86
CA THR A 26 -8.26 10.03 10.97
C THR A 26 -8.70 9.30 9.70
N LEU A 27 -7.75 8.75 8.95
CA LEU A 27 -8.10 7.91 7.84
C LEU A 27 -8.49 6.53 8.27
N LEU A 28 -9.57 6.11 7.67
CA LEU A 28 -9.86 4.69 7.59
C LEU A 28 -8.88 4.05 6.60
N PRO A 29 -8.39 2.84 6.88
CA PRO A 29 -7.55 2.09 5.96
C PRO A 29 -8.23 2.03 4.59
N PHE A 30 -7.43 2.09 3.54
CA PHE A 30 -7.94 1.97 2.18
C PHE A 30 -8.54 0.58 1.98
N SER A 31 -9.77 0.53 1.59
CA SER A 31 -10.53 -0.72 1.55
C SER A 31 -11.61 -0.66 0.49
N PRO A 32 -12.22 -1.80 0.15
CA PRO A 32 -13.41 -1.78 -0.69
C PRO A 32 -14.38 -0.72 -0.18
N THR A 33 -14.88 0.09 -1.08
CA THR A 33 -15.88 1.13 -0.77
C THR A 33 -17.19 0.55 -0.25
N ASN A 34 -17.39 -0.76 -0.48
CA ASN A 34 -18.55 -1.51 -0.06
C ASN A 34 -18.16 -2.80 0.63
N ASP A 35 -19.03 -3.29 1.49
CA ASP A 35 -18.89 -4.63 2.05
C ASP A 35 -18.87 -5.70 0.95
N TRP A 36 -17.99 -6.67 1.08
CA TRP A 36 -17.95 -7.83 0.21
C TRP A 36 -18.67 -9.01 0.85
N ASN A 37 -19.61 -9.59 0.11
CA ASN A 37 -20.32 -10.80 0.52
C ASN A 37 -19.84 -11.98 -0.34
N ILE A 38 -19.14 -12.92 0.27
CA ILE A 38 -18.66 -14.13 -0.39
C ILE A 38 -19.61 -15.26 -0.04
N LYS A 39 -20.27 -15.84 -1.05
CA LYS A 39 -21.11 -17.03 -0.85
C LYS A 39 -20.22 -18.27 -0.68
N LEU A 40 -20.39 -18.92 0.44
CA LEU A 40 -19.70 -20.16 0.77
C LEU A 40 -20.46 -21.38 0.23
N PRO A 41 -19.79 -22.55 0.06
CA PRO A 41 -20.41 -23.76 -0.45
C PRO A 41 -21.62 -24.26 0.37
N ASN A 42 -21.68 -23.91 1.66
CA ASN A 42 -22.76 -24.30 2.58
C ASN A 42 -23.92 -23.28 2.63
N SER A 43 -24.05 -22.42 1.63
CA SER A 43 -25.05 -21.34 1.55
C SER A 43 -24.91 -20.25 2.62
N LYS A 44 -23.87 -20.26 3.41
CA LYS A 44 -23.52 -19.16 4.31
C LYS A 44 -22.86 -18.03 3.51
N GLU A 45 -22.99 -16.83 4.02
CA GLU A 45 -22.29 -15.66 3.47
C GLU A 45 -21.18 -15.24 4.44
N LEU A 46 -20.01 -15.00 3.87
CA LEU A 46 -18.89 -14.37 4.55
C LEU A 46 -18.86 -12.90 4.17
N LYS A 47 -19.04 -12.03 5.16
CA LYS A 47 -18.99 -10.59 4.97
C LYS A 47 -17.57 -10.08 5.28
N ILE A 48 -16.95 -9.40 4.32
CA ILE A 48 -15.72 -8.62 4.53
C ILE A 48 -16.14 -7.17 4.59
N PRO A 49 -16.05 -6.52 5.77
CA PRO A 49 -16.50 -5.14 5.91
C PRO A 49 -15.71 -4.17 5.03
N ALA A 50 -16.36 -3.14 4.55
CA ALA A 50 -15.68 -1.98 4.00
C ALA A 50 -14.65 -1.46 5.02
N GLY A 51 -13.46 -1.04 4.58
CA GLY A 51 -12.43 -0.61 5.50
C GLY A 51 -11.43 -1.69 5.92
N SER A 52 -11.64 -2.95 5.52
CA SER A 52 -10.75 -4.05 5.90
C SER A 52 -9.40 -3.97 5.19
N SER A 53 -8.29 -4.18 5.92
CA SER A 53 -6.99 -4.45 5.29
C SER A 53 -7.00 -5.79 4.55
N ALA A 54 -6.09 -5.96 3.61
CA ALA A 54 -5.94 -7.24 2.92
C ALA A 54 -5.60 -8.37 3.91
N LYS A 55 -4.83 -8.08 4.96
CA LYS A 55 -4.55 -9.01 6.05
C LYS A 55 -5.83 -9.48 6.74
N TYR A 56 -6.66 -8.54 7.21
CA TYR A 56 -7.91 -8.88 7.87
C TYR A 56 -8.82 -9.73 6.97
N ALA A 57 -8.94 -9.35 5.70
CA ALA A 57 -9.73 -10.10 4.73
C ALA A 57 -9.21 -11.54 4.56
N SER A 58 -7.90 -11.73 4.43
CA SER A 58 -7.30 -13.07 4.29
C SER A 58 -7.47 -13.94 5.53
N GLU A 59 -7.32 -13.36 6.72
CA GLU A 59 -7.53 -14.05 7.99
C GLU A 59 -8.99 -14.47 8.15
N LEU A 60 -9.94 -13.62 7.77
CA LEU A 60 -11.34 -13.91 7.83
C LEU A 60 -11.75 -15.03 6.86
N ILE A 61 -11.22 -15.02 5.63
CA ILE A 61 -11.42 -16.07 4.64
C ILE A 61 -10.84 -17.39 5.16
N THR A 62 -9.59 -17.38 5.61
CA THR A 62 -8.92 -18.58 6.10
C THR A 62 -9.65 -19.20 7.29
N SER A 63 -10.03 -18.39 8.28
CA SER A 63 -10.71 -18.89 9.49
C SER A 63 -12.07 -19.52 9.19
N ASN A 64 -12.77 -19.06 8.16
CA ASN A 64 -14.07 -19.59 7.78
C ASN A 64 -14.01 -20.76 6.77
N LEU A 65 -12.93 -20.88 6.03
CA LEU A 65 -12.80 -21.86 4.94
C LEU A 65 -11.68 -22.89 5.13
N SER A 66 -10.90 -22.83 6.21
CA SER A 66 -9.78 -23.73 6.46
C SER A 66 -10.15 -25.21 6.41
N GLN A 67 -11.34 -25.56 6.90
CA GLN A 67 -11.84 -26.95 6.87
C GLN A 67 -12.16 -27.44 5.45
N THR A 68 -12.27 -26.55 4.48
CA THR A 68 -12.45 -26.89 3.06
C THR A 68 -11.14 -26.99 2.30
N GLY A 69 -10.00 -26.80 2.97
CA GLY A 69 -8.68 -26.76 2.35
C GLY A 69 -8.34 -25.41 1.69
N ILE A 70 -9.19 -24.40 1.86
CA ILE A 70 -8.94 -23.06 1.29
C ILE A 70 -8.23 -22.20 2.32
N ASN A 71 -7.05 -21.70 1.94
CA ASN A 71 -6.29 -20.72 2.71
C ASN A 71 -6.08 -19.48 1.85
N ALA A 72 -6.32 -18.32 2.44
CA ALA A 72 -6.04 -17.05 1.80
C ALA A 72 -4.75 -16.44 2.34
N THR A 73 -3.97 -15.85 1.47
CA THR A 73 -2.80 -15.03 1.81
C THR A 73 -3.01 -13.62 1.31
N ALA A 74 -2.37 -12.67 1.97
CA ALA A 74 -2.48 -11.27 1.60
C ALA A 74 -1.10 -10.63 1.48
N SER A 75 -1.00 -9.66 0.60
CA SER A 75 0.11 -8.71 0.53
C SER A 75 -0.42 -7.36 0.09
N THR A 76 0.25 -6.30 0.53
CA THR A 76 -0.05 -4.94 0.07
C THR A 76 1.17 -4.43 -0.66
N ARG A 77 1.00 -3.97 -1.90
CA ARG A 77 2.08 -3.50 -2.75
C ARG A 77 1.74 -2.16 -3.34
N ILE A 78 2.67 -1.23 -3.26
CA ILE A 78 2.59 0.04 -3.95
C ILE A 78 3.84 0.28 -4.80
N GLU A 79 3.65 0.86 -5.95
CA GLU A 79 4.70 1.35 -6.81
C GLU A 79 4.90 2.84 -6.57
N LEU A 80 6.14 3.28 -6.41
CA LEU A 80 6.52 4.69 -6.32
C LEU A 80 7.44 5.04 -7.47
N TRP A 81 7.20 6.20 -8.08
CA TRP A 81 8.10 6.77 -9.10
C TRP A 81 7.96 8.28 -9.13
N HIS A 82 8.94 8.95 -9.64
CA HIS A 82 8.83 10.37 -9.90
C HIS A 82 9.37 10.74 -11.28
N GLU A 83 8.84 11.84 -11.80
CA GLU A 83 9.27 12.44 -13.05
C GLU A 83 9.71 13.87 -12.73
N GLY A 84 11.00 14.16 -12.93
CA GLY A 84 11.51 15.49 -12.65
C GLY A 84 12.88 15.51 -12.00
N SER A 85 13.22 16.62 -11.38
CA SER A 85 14.52 16.82 -10.72
C SER A 85 14.60 16.06 -9.39
N GLY A 86 15.81 15.63 -9.04
CA GLY A 86 16.07 15.01 -7.72
C GLY A 86 15.89 15.98 -6.56
N GLY A 87 16.04 15.47 -5.37
CA GLY A 87 15.93 16.22 -4.12
C GLY A 87 15.76 15.31 -2.90
N THR A 88 15.33 15.88 -1.79
CA THR A 88 15.17 15.17 -0.52
C THR A 88 13.71 14.86 -0.26
N VAL A 89 13.43 13.58 -0.01
CA VAL A 89 12.11 13.05 0.36
C VAL A 89 12.11 12.75 1.84
N LYS A 90 11.08 13.19 2.55
CA LYS A 90 10.86 12.95 3.99
C LYS A 90 9.43 12.49 4.24
N PHE A 91 9.27 11.44 5.03
CA PHE A 91 7.96 11.00 5.52
C PHE A 91 8.14 10.02 6.67
N LYS A 92 7.04 9.71 7.36
CA LYS A 92 7.00 8.60 8.31
C LYS A 92 6.33 7.41 7.64
N LEU A 93 6.97 6.25 7.71
CA LEU A 93 6.46 5.00 7.16
C LEU A 93 5.93 4.12 8.27
N GLY A 94 4.69 3.69 8.17
CA GLY A 94 4.07 2.72 9.06
C GLY A 94 3.34 1.63 8.28
N SER A 95 3.24 0.46 8.89
CA SER A 95 2.43 -0.65 8.39
C SER A 95 1.80 -1.39 9.56
N LYS A 96 2.59 -1.82 10.52
CA LYS A 96 2.08 -2.41 11.76
C LYS A 96 1.46 -1.34 12.66
N SER A 97 0.53 -1.73 13.50
CA SER A 97 -0.19 -0.84 14.41
C SER A 97 0.75 0.06 15.22
N ASN A 98 0.58 1.37 15.07
CA ASN A 98 1.23 2.43 15.84
C ASN A 98 2.76 2.51 15.81
N GLU A 99 3.45 1.68 15.04
CA GLU A 99 4.88 1.80 14.82
C GLU A 99 5.17 2.44 13.47
N TYR A 100 6.04 3.43 13.46
CA TYR A 100 6.48 4.07 12.24
C TYR A 100 7.98 4.41 12.30
N ALA A 101 8.60 4.49 11.14
CA ALA A 101 9.98 4.92 10.97
C ALA A 101 10.03 6.27 10.25
N GLU A 102 10.95 7.12 10.66
CA GLU A 102 11.24 8.35 9.91
C GLU A 102 12.16 8.03 8.75
N ILE A 103 11.70 8.33 7.56
CA ILE A 103 12.42 8.12 6.31
C ILE A 103 12.83 9.47 5.75
N GLU A 104 14.13 9.59 5.51
CA GLU A 104 14.71 10.72 4.79
C GLU A 104 15.72 10.17 3.80
N ALA A 105 15.56 10.50 2.54
CA ALA A 105 16.47 10.04 1.49
C ALA A 105 16.60 11.07 0.38
N VAL A 106 17.80 11.16 -0.20
CA VAL A 106 18.06 11.94 -1.40
C VAL A 106 17.79 11.04 -2.61
N VAL A 107 16.95 11.52 -3.51
CA VAL A 107 16.64 10.85 -4.78
C VAL A 107 17.16 11.65 -5.95
N SER A 108 17.52 10.99 -7.03
CA SER A 108 17.94 11.66 -8.27
C SER A 108 16.79 11.71 -9.27
N ALA A 109 16.99 12.41 -10.38
CA ALA A 109 16.01 12.44 -11.48
C ALA A 109 15.70 11.05 -12.06
N THR A 110 16.61 10.08 -11.91
CA THR A 110 16.52 8.77 -12.56
C THR A 110 16.60 7.60 -11.58
N SER A 111 16.72 7.86 -10.27
CA SER A 111 16.91 6.78 -9.29
C SER A 111 16.24 7.06 -7.96
N LEU A 112 15.48 6.07 -7.49
CA LEU A 112 14.92 5.98 -6.15
C LEU A 112 15.66 4.94 -5.27
N THR A 113 16.86 4.52 -5.67
CA THR A 113 17.61 3.47 -4.97
C THR A 113 17.89 3.84 -3.52
N SER A 114 18.36 5.07 -3.25
CA SER A 114 18.63 5.52 -1.87
C SER A 114 17.37 5.50 -0.99
N LEU A 115 16.20 5.79 -1.56
CA LEU A 115 14.94 5.71 -0.86
C LEU A 115 14.60 4.25 -0.49
N ALA A 116 14.78 3.32 -1.43
CA ALA A 116 14.57 1.90 -1.17
C ALA A 116 15.51 1.36 -0.09
N GLU A 117 16.78 1.71 -0.15
CA GLU A 117 17.77 1.34 0.86
C GLU A 117 17.40 1.87 2.25
N LYS A 118 16.96 3.11 2.32
CA LYS A 118 16.54 3.73 3.59
C LYS A 118 15.32 3.02 4.18
N ILE A 119 14.32 2.72 3.37
CA ILE A 119 13.13 1.97 3.80
C ILE A 119 13.53 0.59 4.34
N ASN A 120 14.40 -0.12 3.62
CA ASN A 120 14.85 -1.46 4.01
C ASN A 120 15.62 -1.51 5.33
N GLN A 121 16.25 -0.41 5.76
CA GLN A 121 16.88 -0.32 7.09
C GLN A 121 15.87 -0.46 8.23
N TYR A 122 14.60 -0.17 7.98
CA TYR A 122 13.53 -0.19 8.98
C TYR A 122 12.55 -1.35 8.84
N ILE A 123 12.88 -2.38 8.04
CA ILE A 123 12.02 -3.58 7.88
C ILE A 123 11.61 -4.18 9.24
N PRO A 124 12.52 -4.36 10.23
CA PRO A 124 12.12 -4.95 11.51
C PRO A 124 11.03 -4.16 12.25
N LYS A 125 10.99 -2.85 12.04
CA LYS A 125 10.03 -1.95 12.67
C LYS A 125 8.73 -1.82 11.88
N THR A 126 8.84 -1.66 10.57
CA THR A 126 7.71 -1.34 9.70
C THR A 126 7.07 -2.57 9.06
N GLY A 127 7.84 -3.64 8.84
CA GLY A 127 7.42 -4.80 8.06
C GLY A 127 7.30 -4.52 6.55
N VAL A 128 7.75 -3.34 6.10
CA VAL A 128 7.69 -2.95 4.69
C VAL A 128 9.06 -3.13 4.06
N THR A 129 9.09 -3.84 2.94
CA THR A 129 10.27 -3.98 2.08
C THR A 129 10.18 -3.05 0.88
N ALA A 130 11.31 -2.64 0.34
CA ALA A 130 11.39 -1.86 -0.89
C ALA A 130 12.31 -2.55 -1.89
N THR A 131 11.81 -2.75 -3.09
CA THR A 131 12.55 -3.35 -4.20
C THR A 131 12.67 -2.36 -5.33
N VAL A 132 13.89 -2.17 -5.82
CA VAL A 132 14.17 -1.28 -6.97
C VAL A 132 13.86 -2.02 -8.26
N SER A 133 13.15 -1.37 -9.17
CA SER A 133 12.92 -1.92 -10.51
C SER A 133 14.19 -1.86 -11.37
N SER A 134 14.19 -2.59 -12.48
CA SER A 134 15.35 -2.72 -13.38
C SER A 134 15.90 -1.38 -13.92
N ASN A 135 15.06 -0.35 -13.97
CA ASN A 135 15.46 0.97 -14.47
C ASN A 135 15.81 1.97 -13.35
N ASN A 136 15.85 1.55 -12.08
CA ASN A 136 16.13 2.35 -10.88
C ASN A 136 15.16 3.53 -10.63
N GLY A 137 14.34 3.89 -11.60
CA GLY A 137 13.40 5.01 -11.51
C GLY A 137 12.09 4.68 -10.77
N ARG A 138 11.92 3.42 -10.39
CA ARG A 138 10.73 2.92 -9.70
C ARG A 138 11.11 2.00 -8.57
N ILE A 139 10.36 2.07 -7.49
CA ILE A 139 10.47 1.13 -6.39
C ILE A 139 9.10 0.55 -6.05
N ILE A 140 9.11 -0.69 -5.59
CA ILE A 140 7.92 -1.37 -5.06
C ILE A 140 8.07 -1.48 -3.56
N LEU A 141 7.13 -0.92 -2.82
CA LEU A 141 6.98 -1.15 -1.39
C LEU A 141 6.01 -2.29 -1.18
N GLU A 142 6.35 -3.21 -0.29
CA GLU A 142 5.53 -4.39 -0.03
C GLU A 142 5.42 -4.69 1.46
N SER A 143 4.19 -4.91 1.91
CA SER A 143 3.87 -5.55 3.17
C SER A 143 3.42 -6.98 2.87
N ASN A 144 4.29 -7.96 3.17
CA ASN A 144 4.00 -9.38 2.92
C ASN A 144 2.92 -9.96 3.82
N SER A 145 2.55 -9.26 4.88
CA SER A 145 1.44 -9.64 5.76
C SER A 145 0.09 -9.11 5.29
N GLY A 146 0.06 -8.24 4.28
CA GLY A 146 -1.17 -7.58 3.84
C GLY A 146 -1.66 -6.46 4.77
N GLU A 147 -0.81 -6.00 5.70
CA GLU A 147 -1.06 -4.78 6.44
C GLU A 147 -1.09 -3.58 5.50
N ASP A 148 -1.88 -2.57 5.82
CA ASP A 148 -1.88 -1.32 5.08
C ASP A 148 -0.49 -0.65 5.14
N ILE A 149 -0.06 -0.04 4.06
CA ILE A 149 1.15 0.79 4.01
C ILE A 149 0.73 2.24 4.17
N LYS A 150 1.27 2.91 5.18
CA LYS A 150 0.90 4.27 5.56
C LYS A 150 2.10 5.20 5.43
N LEU A 151 1.93 6.26 4.67
CA LEU A 151 2.92 7.32 4.48
C LEU A 151 2.39 8.59 5.12
N TYR A 152 3.04 9.03 6.21
CA TYR A 152 2.63 10.21 6.98
C TYR A 152 3.47 11.41 6.60
N ASN A 153 2.82 12.56 6.43
CA ASN A 153 3.45 13.86 6.25
C ASN A 153 4.51 13.85 5.14
N PHE A 154 4.12 13.36 3.98
CA PHE A 154 5.03 13.24 2.85
C PHE A 154 5.48 14.62 2.35
N ASP A 155 6.78 14.82 2.30
CA ASP A 155 7.41 16.05 1.84
C ASP A 155 8.50 15.77 0.80
N PHE A 156 8.58 16.61 -0.22
CA PHE A 156 9.64 16.57 -1.22
C PHE A 156 10.24 17.97 -1.36
N ASP A 157 11.45 18.17 -0.80
CA ASP A 157 12.21 19.42 -0.77
C ASP A 157 11.47 20.62 -0.17
N ASN A 158 10.37 20.43 0.55
CA ASN A 158 9.53 21.53 1.01
C ASN A 158 9.14 22.49 -0.13
N LYS A 159 8.91 21.96 -1.33
CA LYS A 159 8.61 22.74 -2.52
C LYS A 159 7.28 22.40 -3.14
N SER A 160 6.58 23.44 -3.55
CA SER A 160 5.40 23.31 -4.40
C SER A 160 5.75 22.70 -5.74
N GLY A 161 4.92 21.75 -6.20
CA GLY A 161 5.09 21.07 -7.48
C GLY A 161 6.08 19.89 -7.48
N LYS A 162 6.83 19.65 -6.40
CA LYS A 162 7.64 18.43 -6.28
C LYS A 162 6.86 17.28 -5.71
N THR A 163 6.68 16.22 -6.49
CA THR A 163 5.82 15.08 -6.16
C THR A 163 6.51 13.75 -6.43
N ILE A 164 6.10 12.74 -5.69
CA ILE A 164 6.29 11.32 -6.02
C ILE A 164 4.94 10.75 -6.43
N SER A 165 4.89 10.06 -7.54
CA SER A 165 3.71 9.31 -7.95
C SER A 165 3.64 7.98 -7.23
N SER A 166 2.45 7.56 -6.85
CA SER A 166 2.20 6.30 -6.18
C SER A 166 1.01 5.58 -6.78
N ARG A 167 1.00 4.26 -6.72
CA ARG A 167 -0.10 3.44 -7.22
C ARG A 167 -0.08 2.06 -6.56
N LEU A 168 -1.26 1.57 -6.19
CA LEU A 168 -1.42 0.17 -5.81
C LEU A 168 -1.14 -0.76 -6.99
N THR A 169 -0.52 -1.89 -6.70
CA THR A 169 -0.30 -2.96 -7.68
C THR A 169 -0.66 -4.32 -7.07
N ASP A 170 -1.01 -5.26 -7.94
CA ASP A 170 -1.08 -6.66 -7.54
C ASP A 170 0.33 -7.28 -7.40
N ARG A 171 0.39 -8.56 -7.03
CA ARG A 171 1.66 -9.30 -6.88
C ARG A 171 2.47 -9.43 -8.18
N PHE A 172 1.85 -9.20 -9.32
CA PHE A 172 2.48 -9.22 -10.65
C PHE A 172 2.86 -7.82 -11.13
N SER A 173 2.80 -6.81 -10.25
CA SER A 173 3.04 -5.40 -10.55
C SER A 173 2.03 -4.80 -11.55
N LYS A 174 0.86 -5.43 -11.69
CA LYS A 174 -0.23 -4.87 -12.49
C LYS A 174 -0.93 -3.78 -11.68
N PRO A 175 -1.16 -2.61 -12.27
CA PRO A 175 -1.87 -1.52 -11.59
C PRO A 175 -3.26 -1.91 -11.09
N LEU A 176 -3.57 -1.52 -9.87
CA LEU A 176 -4.89 -1.65 -9.26
C LEU A 176 -5.47 -0.24 -9.04
N GLY A 177 -5.84 0.43 -10.15
CA GLY A 177 -6.46 1.74 -10.13
C GLY A 177 -5.55 2.91 -10.52
N ASN A 178 -5.95 4.11 -10.13
CA ASN A 178 -5.30 5.35 -10.53
C ASN A 178 -4.05 5.66 -9.71
N SER A 179 -3.13 6.40 -10.32
CA SER A 179 -1.98 6.95 -9.58
C SER A 179 -2.38 8.16 -8.74
N VAL A 180 -1.65 8.36 -7.65
CA VAL A 180 -1.82 9.48 -6.73
C VAL A 180 -0.47 10.16 -6.52
N LEU A 181 -0.50 11.48 -6.49
CA LEU A 181 0.68 12.30 -6.22
C LEU A 181 0.85 12.49 -4.71
N LEU A 182 2.06 12.26 -4.23
CA LEU A 182 2.49 12.50 -2.86
C LEU A 182 3.38 13.75 -2.84
N GLY A 183 3.15 14.65 -1.89
CA GLY A 183 3.87 15.92 -1.81
C GLY A 183 3.25 17.00 -2.68
N GLY A 184 4.09 17.93 -3.14
CA GLY A 184 3.69 18.99 -4.06
C GLY A 184 3.18 20.27 -3.42
N THR A 185 3.25 20.40 -2.10
CA THR A 185 2.91 21.61 -1.35
C THR A 185 4.11 22.14 -0.57
N ASN A 186 4.18 23.46 -0.32
CA ASN A 186 5.14 24.01 0.63
C ASN A 186 4.83 23.45 2.02
N GLY A 187 5.84 22.89 2.69
CA GLY A 187 5.64 22.20 3.97
C GLY A 187 5.16 20.76 3.85
N GLY A 188 5.12 20.21 2.62
CA GLY A 188 4.68 18.85 2.37
C GLY A 188 3.15 18.67 2.46
N THR A 189 2.69 17.45 2.23
CA THR A 189 1.30 17.06 2.44
C THR A 189 1.13 16.61 3.88
N ALA A 190 0.48 17.42 4.69
CA ALA A 190 0.13 17.01 6.05
C ALA A 190 -0.95 15.91 6.00
N GLY A 191 -0.83 14.92 6.87
CA GLY A 191 -1.79 13.82 6.98
C GLY A 191 -1.19 12.47 6.59
N VAL A 192 -2.06 11.51 6.26
CA VAL A 192 -1.68 10.13 5.99
C VAL A 192 -2.18 9.71 4.62
N SER A 193 -1.30 9.14 3.80
CA SER A 193 -1.71 8.36 2.62
C SER A 193 -1.67 6.88 2.99
N THR A 194 -2.78 6.19 2.85
CA THR A 194 -2.93 4.77 3.20
C THR A 194 -3.20 3.95 1.94
N PHE A 195 -2.50 2.86 1.80
CA PHE A 195 -2.59 1.95 0.68
C PHE A 195 -2.88 0.52 1.15
#